data_783d86711fed1cd4280499b5d2091676
#
_entry.id   783d86711fed1cd4280499b5d2091676
#
_cell.length_a   1.000
_cell.length_b   1.000
_cell.length_c   1.000
_cell.angle_alpha   90.00
_cell.angle_beta   90.00
_cell.angle_gamma   90.00
#
_symmetry.space_group_name_H-M   'P 1'
#
loop_
_entity.id
_entity.type
_entity.pdbx_description
1 polymer ?
#
loop_
_entity_poly.entity_id
_entity_poly.type
_entity_poly.pdbx_seq_one_letter_code
_entity_poly.pdbx_strand_id
1 'polypeptide(L)'
;MYLTKEGKILLEVATTLKHDDIFLKNKLKNRSNKQELIFGATLSVGEYIMPKIINSLLQENCNLAIKMQVANTSELLKGINEGNLDFAIVEGYFNKNEYDYRTFCHEKYICVGSSNLKIDPVVDINELFKYNLIIRETGSGSREIIERWLKERNMNLRDFENIIEIGNINMIKHLVANLQGVTFIYQMAVIDEFKQGKLKEIKINDMQISHEINFIWRKNSVFSEYYQQLFALFQLQNTKVLL
;
A
#
# COMPACT_ATOMS: atom_id res chain seq x y z
N MET A 1 20.27 19.21 13.77
CA MET A 1 19.56 19.45 15.04
C MET A 1 18.70 18.23 15.33
N TYR A 2 18.88 17.59 16.49
CA TYR A 2 18.09 16.39 16.86
C TYR A 2 17.16 16.75 18.03
N LEU A 3 15.94 16.21 18.00
CA LEU A 3 14.99 16.38 19.09
C LEU A 3 15.42 15.54 20.30
N THR A 4 15.26 16.11 21.51
CA THR A 4 15.36 15.34 22.74
C THR A 4 14.21 14.32 22.84
N LYS A 5 14.24 13.46 23.86
CA LYS A 5 13.15 12.49 24.10
C LYS A 5 11.82 13.22 24.37
N GLU A 6 11.87 14.25 25.20
CA GLU A 6 10.72 15.11 25.51
C GLU A 6 10.23 15.90 24.27
N GLY A 7 11.17 16.39 23.45
CA GLY A 7 10.87 17.07 22.21
C GLY A 7 10.15 16.18 21.19
N LYS A 8 10.48 14.88 21.13
CA LYS A 8 9.76 13.90 20.29
C LYS A 8 8.31 13.69 20.78
N ILE A 9 8.13 13.53 22.09
CA ILE A 9 6.79 13.39 22.70
C ILE A 9 5.95 14.64 22.40
N LEU A 10 6.50 15.82 22.58
CA LEU A 10 5.81 17.08 22.29
C LEU A 10 5.42 17.17 20.81
N LEU A 11 6.33 16.81 19.91
CA LEU A 11 6.05 16.81 18.45
C LEU A 11 4.91 15.85 18.10
N GLU A 12 4.89 14.64 18.65
CA GLU A 12 3.82 13.67 18.42
C GLU A 12 2.46 14.19 18.88
N VAL A 13 2.37 14.74 20.08
CA VAL A 13 1.14 15.33 20.62
C VAL A 13 0.69 16.53 19.78
N ALA A 14 1.61 17.46 19.46
CA ALA A 14 1.30 18.63 18.64
C ALA A 14 0.80 18.24 17.23
N THR A 15 1.39 17.21 16.63
CA THR A 15 0.97 16.71 15.31
C THR A 15 -0.44 16.13 15.38
N THR A 16 -0.76 15.37 16.42
CA THR A 16 -2.11 14.81 16.61
C THR A 16 -3.15 15.90 16.82
N LEU A 17 -2.86 16.88 17.69
CA LEU A 17 -3.76 18.01 17.94
C LEU A 17 -4.02 18.85 16.66
N LYS A 18 -2.97 19.07 15.86
CA LYS A 18 -3.11 19.78 14.56
C LYS A 18 -4.01 18.99 13.61
N HIS A 19 -3.81 17.69 13.48
CA HIS A 19 -4.63 16.82 12.65
C HIS A 19 -6.09 16.87 13.08
N ASP A 20 -6.36 16.71 14.37
CA ASP A 20 -7.72 16.69 14.93
C ASP A 20 -8.43 18.06 14.77
N ASP A 21 -7.71 19.18 14.91
CA ASP A 21 -8.23 20.52 14.67
C ASP A 21 -8.66 20.72 13.20
N ILE A 22 -7.81 20.29 12.26
CA ILE A 22 -8.12 20.37 10.83
C ILE A 22 -9.34 19.49 10.49
N PHE A 23 -9.35 18.25 10.97
CA PHE A 23 -10.46 17.31 10.79
C PHE A 23 -11.78 17.90 11.32
N LEU A 24 -11.78 18.42 12.54
CA LEU A 24 -12.96 19.05 13.15
C LEU A 24 -13.45 20.27 12.33
N LYS A 25 -12.53 21.14 11.92
CA LYS A 25 -12.85 22.32 11.09
C LYS A 25 -13.49 21.92 9.76
N ASN A 26 -12.98 20.88 9.12
CA ASN A 26 -13.55 20.35 7.87
C ASN A 26 -14.97 19.80 8.10
N LYS A 27 -15.17 19.03 9.16
CA LYS A 27 -16.51 18.52 9.52
C LYS A 27 -17.52 19.63 9.83
N LEU A 28 -17.10 20.69 10.53
CA LEU A 28 -17.98 21.82 10.88
C LEU A 28 -18.29 22.71 9.67
N LYS A 29 -17.38 22.83 8.71
CA LYS A 29 -17.60 23.61 7.48
C LYS A 29 -18.59 22.94 6.52
N ASN A 30 -18.63 21.63 6.50
CA ASN A 30 -19.54 20.85 5.66
C ASN A 30 -20.98 20.94 6.20
N ARG A 31 -21.63 22.10 5.99
CA ARG A 31 -23.06 22.36 6.30
C ARG A 31 -24.02 21.61 5.38
N SER A 32 -23.55 21.03 4.29
CA SER A 32 -24.36 20.16 3.42
C SER A 32 -24.49 18.79 4.09
N ASN A 33 -25.68 18.17 4.00
CA ASN A 33 -25.95 16.80 4.49
C ASN A 33 -25.09 15.69 3.84
N LYS A 34 -23.97 16.05 3.18
CA LYS A 34 -23.06 15.10 2.52
C LYS A 34 -21.98 14.70 3.49
N GLN A 35 -21.89 13.43 3.76
CA GLN A 35 -20.76 12.82 4.47
C GLN A 35 -19.55 12.85 3.53
N GLU A 36 -18.46 13.50 3.91
CA GLU A 36 -17.21 13.52 3.15
C GLU A 36 -16.18 12.57 3.78
N LEU A 37 -15.56 11.72 2.96
CA LEU A 37 -14.44 10.87 3.32
C LEU A 37 -13.19 11.35 2.58
N ILE A 38 -12.15 11.74 3.33
CA ILE A 38 -10.86 12.21 2.78
C ILE A 38 -9.79 11.23 3.22
N PHE A 39 -9.30 10.37 2.32
CA PHE A 39 -8.36 9.34 2.71
C PHE A 39 -7.34 9.03 1.63
N GLY A 40 -6.30 8.29 2.03
CA GLY A 40 -5.27 7.80 1.15
C GLY A 40 -5.31 6.29 0.94
N ALA A 41 -4.81 5.84 -0.20
CA ALA A 41 -4.53 4.43 -0.47
C ALA A 41 -3.20 4.31 -1.21
N THR A 42 -2.41 3.30 -0.87
CA THR A 42 -1.21 2.99 -1.67
C THR A 42 -1.61 2.50 -3.06
N LEU A 43 -0.68 2.53 -4.02
CA LEU A 43 -1.01 2.28 -5.41
C LEU A 43 -1.68 0.93 -5.63
N SER A 44 -1.14 -0.14 -5.05
CA SER A 44 -1.74 -1.48 -5.20
C SER A 44 -3.12 -1.55 -4.57
N VAL A 45 -3.30 -0.96 -3.39
CA VAL A 45 -4.60 -0.90 -2.69
C VAL A 45 -5.59 -0.05 -3.49
N GLY A 46 -5.17 1.14 -3.94
CA GLY A 46 -5.99 2.08 -4.68
C GLY A 46 -6.47 1.54 -6.02
N GLU A 47 -5.62 0.78 -6.73
CA GLU A 47 -5.96 0.23 -8.05
C GLU A 47 -6.73 -1.09 -7.98
N TYR A 48 -6.47 -1.96 -7.00
CA TYR A 48 -6.98 -3.33 -7.01
C TYR A 48 -7.99 -3.65 -5.91
N ILE A 49 -8.01 -2.91 -4.80
CA ILE A 49 -8.94 -3.11 -3.68
C ILE A 49 -10.02 -2.04 -3.65
N MET A 50 -9.62 -0.75 -3.68
CA MET A 50 -10.54 0.36 -3.47
C MET A 50 -11.67 0.48 -4.50
N PRO A 51 -11.52 0.19 -5.80
CA PRO A 51 -12.61 0.34 -6.75
C PRO A 51 -13.87 -0.43 -6.36
N LYS A 52 -13.72 -1.63 -5.86
CA LYS A 52 -14.84 -2.48 -5.44
C LYS A 52 -15.51 -1.95 -4.17
N ILE A 53 -14.71 -1.53 -3.19
CA ILE A 53 -15.19 -0.97 -1.93
C ILE A 53 -15.93 0.35 -2.16
N ILE A 54 -15.35 1.25 -2.95
CA ILE A 54 -15.95 2.54 -3.26
C ILE A 54 -17.26 2.35 -4.03
N ASN A 55 -17.30 1.45 -5.01
CA ASN A 55 -18.53 1.15 -5.74
C ASN A 55 -19.65 0.69 -4.80
N SER A 56 -19.35 -0.21 -3.86
CA SER A 56 -20.32 -0.69 -2.88
C SER A 56 -20.78 0.43 -1.93
N LEU A 57 -19.85 1.25 -1.43
CA LEU A 57 -20.17 2.41 -0.56
C LEU A 57 -21.09 3.42 -1.26
N LEU A 58 -20.85 3.72 -2.53
CA LEU A 58 -21.66 4.66 -3.32
C LEU A 58 -23.04 4.11 -3.65
N GLN A 59 -23.18 2.79 -3.81
CA GLN A 59 -24.49 2.14 -3.98
C GLN A 59 -25.35 2.18 -2.72
N GLU A 60 -24.72 2.05 -1.54
CA GLU A 60 -25.44 2.07 -0.25
C GLU A 60 -25.74 3.49 0.25
N ASN A 61 -24.94 4.50 -0.16
CA ASN A 61 -25.08 5.88 0.32
C ASN A 61 -24.89 6.91 -0.80
N CYS A 62 -25.99 7.37 -1.37
CA CYS A 62 -25.98 8.38 -2.45
C CYS A 62 -25.48 9.78 -2.01
N ASN A 63 -25.42 10.05 -0.70
CA ASN A 63 -24.97 11.35 -0.17
C ASN A 63 -23.49 11.33 0.27
N LEU A 64 -22.73 10.31 -0.11
CA LEU A 64 -21.32 10.17 0.21
C LEU A 64 -20.45 10.91 -0.82
N ALA A 65 -19.60 11.83 -0.34
CA ALA A 65 -18.56 12.45 -1.13
C ALA A 65 -17.20 11.78 -0.77
N ILE A 66 -16.45 11.38 -1.77
CA ILE A 66 -15.16 10.70 -1.57
C ILE A 66 -14.05 11.50 -2.22
N LYS A 67 -13.01 11.80 -1.44
CA LYS A 67 -11.72 12.30 -1.92
C LYS A 67 -10.65 11.29 -1.54
N MET A 68 -10.18 10.52 -2.51
CA MET A 68 -9.12 9.53 -2.31
C MET A 68 -7.85 9.98 -3.02
N GLN A 69 -6.76 10.03 -2.27
CA GLN A 69 -5.43 10.24 -2.82
C GLN A 69 -4.75 8.87 -3.00
N VAL A 70 -4.24 8.59 -4.20
CA VAL A 70 -3.40 7.41 -4.45
C VAL A 70 -1.95 7.87 -4.53
N ALA A 71 -1.09 7.34 -3.63
CA ALA A 71 0.31 7.72 -3.53
C ALA A 71 1.12 6.59 -2.86
N ASN A 72 2.43 6.76 -2.74
CA ASN A 72 3.25 5.81 -1.98
C ASN A 72 3.05 5.99 -0.46
N THR A 73 3.48 4.99 0.33
CA THR A 73 3.29 4.99 1.79
C THR A 73 3.86 6.26 2.44
N SER A 74 5.07 6.69 2.06
CA SER A 74 5.73 7.85 2.63
C SER A 74 4.91 9.15 2.45
N GLU A 75 4.37 9.36 1.25
CA GLU A 75 3.54 10.52 0.95
C GLU A 75 2.21 10.50 1.71
N LEU A 76 1.58 9.32 1.84
CA LEU A 76 0.33 9.18 2.60
C LEU A 76 0.54 9.44 4.09
N LEU A 77 1.61 8.93 4.69
CA LEU A 77 1.96 9.23 6.08
C LEU A 77 2.16 10.73 6.31
N LYS A 78 2.84 11.41 5.36
CA LYS A 78 2.98 12.86 5.39
C LYS A 78 1.61 13.56 5.31
N GLY A 79 0.72 13.09 4.41
CA GLY A 79 -0.64 13.63 4.28
C GLY A 79 -1.45 13.54 5.58
N ILE A 80 -1.37 12.40 6.30
CA ILE A 80 -2.00 12.25 7.63
C ILE A 80 -1.37 13.21 8.64
N ASN A 81 -0.04 13.32 8.70
CA ASN A 81 0.65 14.19 9.66
C ASN A 81 0.36 15.68 9.43
N GLU A 82 0.12 16.07 8.19
CA GLU A 82 -0.24 17.44 7.81
C GLU A 82 -1.75 17.74 7.98
N GLY A 83 -2.59 16.72 8.20
CA GLY A 83 -4.04 16.83 8.29
C GLY A 83 -4.74 16.95 6.93
N ASN A 84 -4.05 16.62 5.84
CA ASN A 84 -4.61 16.60 4.48
C ASN A 84 -5.40 15.32 4.21
N LEU A 85 -5.12 14.26 4.96
CA LEU A 85 -5.82 12.97 4.93
C LEU A 85 -6.28 12.63 6.34
N ASP A 86 -7.50 12.13 6.46
CA ASP A 86 -8.08 11.69 7.73
C ASP A 86 -7.50 10.35 8.16
N PHE A 87 -7.35 9.42 7.21
CA PHE A 87 -6.78 8.09 7.37
C PHE A 87 -6.18 7.59 6.06
N ALA A 88 -5.50 6.45 6.10
CA ALA A 88 -5.04 5.78 4.88
C ALA A 88 -5.12 4.25 4.99
N ILE A 89 -5.17 3.58 3.83
CA ILE A 89 -5.04 2.13 3.73
C ILE A 89 -3.73 1.87 3.01
N VAL A 90 -2.77 1.32 3.74
CA VAL A 90 -1.38 1.25 3.30
C VAL A 90 -0.84 -0.18 3.33
N GLU A 91 -0.03 -0.47 2.35
CA GLU A 91 0.93 -1.56 2.32
C GLU A 91 2.29 -1.01 2.76
N GLY A 92 3.15 -1.86 3.32
CA GLY A 92 4.46 -1.45 3.76
C GLY A 92 4.54 -1.06 5.23
N TYR A 93 5.70 -0.59 5.60
CA TYR A 93 6.04 -0.35 6.99
C TYR A 93 5.77 1.09 7.40
N PHE A 94 5.29 1.25 8.62
CA PHE A 94 5.07 2.56 9.25
C PHE A 94 5.41 2.48 10.75
N ASN A 95 5.65 3.63 11.35
CA ASN A 95 5.97 3.70 12.78
C ASN A 95 4.71 3.50 13.64
N LYS A 96 4.55 2.31 14.22
CA LYS A 96 3.42 1.95 15.10
C LYS A 96 3.32 2.82 16.38
N ASN A 97 4.33 3.65 16.67
CA ASN A 97 4.25 4.63 17.76
C ASN A 97 3.54 5.92 17.36
N GLU A 98 3.43 6.20 16.05
CA GLU A 98 2.84 7.43 15.51
C GLU A 98 1.41 7.25 14.99
N TYR A 99 1.03 6.01 14.69
CA TYR A 99 -0.27 5.67 14.09
C TYR A 99 -0.96 4.57 14.87
N ASP A 100 -2.28 4.71 15.09
CA ASP A 100 -3.16 3.59 15.41
C ASP A 100 -3.52 2.87 14.11
N TYR A 101 -3.75 1.58 14.17
CA TYR A 101 -3.99 0.77 12.99
C TYR A 101 -4.87 -0.45 13.26
N ARG A 102 -5.44 -0.97 12.19
CA ARG A 102 -6.11 -2.27 12.12
C ARG A 102 -5.67 -2.98 10.86
N THR A 103 -5.38 -4.27 10.94
CA THR A 103 -5.10 -5.10 9.77
C THR A 103 -6.34 -5.18 8.90
N PHE A 104 -6.23 -4.71 7.67
CA PHE A 104 -7.33 -4.66 6.70
C PHE A 104 -7.47 -5.98 5.95
N CYS A 105 -6.38 -6.48 5.39
CA CYS A 105 -6.28 -7.80 4.78
C CYS A 105 -4.83 -8.26 4.71
N HIS A 106 -4.63 -9.51 4.26
CA HIS A 106 -3.32 -10.07 3.97
C HIS A 106 -3.25 -10.38 2.47
N GLU A 107 -2.18 -9.96 1.83
CA GLU A 107 -1.96 -10.18 0.41
C GLU A 107 -0.64 -10.91 0.15
N LYS A 108 -0.66 -11.86 -0.78
CA LYS A 108 0.55 -12.56 -1.21
C LYS A 108 1.43 -11.65 -2.04
N TYR A 109 2.72 -11.65 -1.75
CA TYR A 109 3.74 -10.94 -2.49
C TYR A 109 4.64 -11.93 -3.22
N ILE A 110 4.71 -11.85 -4.54
CA ILE A 110 5.26 -12.87 -5.42
C ILE A 110 6.25 -12.28 -6.42
N CYS A 111 7.14 -13.13 -6.95
CA CYS A 111 7.94 -12.80 -8.12
C CYS A 111 7.18 -13.20 -9.39
N VAL A 112 7.21 -12.34 -10.41
CA VAL A 112 6.59 -12.61 -11.71
C VAL A 112 7.53 -12.29 -12.87
N GLY A 113 7.39 -13.07 -13.94
CA GLY A 113 8.05 -12.86 -15.22
C GLY A 113 7.08 -13.06 -16.37
N SER A 114 7.53 -12.78 -17.60
CA SER A 114 6.77 -13.11 -18.80
C SER A 114 6.47 -14.61 -18.87
N SER A 115 5.29 -14.99 -19.34
CA SER A 115 4.95 -16.39 -19.59
C SER A 115 5.91 -17.07 -20.57
N ASN A 116 6.52 -16.29 -21.48
CA ASN A 116 7.49 -16.76 -22.46
C ASN A 116 8.94 -16.80 -21.92
N LEU A 117 9.18 -16.34 -20.68
CA LEU A 117 10.50 -16.38 -20.07
C LEU A 117 10.92 -17.84 -19.86
N LYS A 118 12.08 -18.23 -20.41
CA LYS A 118 12.66 -19.56 -20.22
C LYS A 118 13.37 -19.63 -18.89
N ILE A 119 12.63 -20.01 -17.87
CA ILE A 119 13.10 -20.17 -16.50
C ILE A 119 12.31 -21.30 -15.84
N ASP A 120 12.94 -22.03 -14.94
CA ASP A 120 12.29 -23.09 -14.18
C ASP A 120 11.16 -22.52 -13.29
N PRO A 121 10.10 -23.29 -13.06
CA PRO A 121 8.97 -22.83 -12.24
C PRO A 121 9.34 -22.52 -10.79
N VAL A 122 10.40 -23.14 -10.27
CA VAL A 122 10.95 -22.95 -8.91
C VAL A 122 12.44 -22.75 -9.04
N VAL A 123 12.96 -21.66 -8.50
CA VAL A 123 14.37 -21.27 -8.59
C VAL A 123 14.91 -20.76 -7.26
N ASP A 124 16.22 -20.69 -7.14
CA ASP A 124 16.87 -19.91 -6.09
C ASP A 124 16.94 -18.43 -6.49
N ILE A 125 16.88 -17.53 -5.52
CA ILE A 125 16.92 -16.08 -5.77
C ILE A 125 18.14 -15.67 -6.59
N ASN A 126 19.29 -16.31 -6.38
CA ASN A 126 20.54 -16.05 -7.13
C ASN A 126 20.37 -16.25 -8.64
N GLU A 127 19.48 -17.13 -9.07
CA GLU A 127 19.21 -17.35 -10.49
C GLU A 127 18.48 -16.17 -11.15
N LEU A 128 17.81 -15.35 -10.33
CA LEU A 128 17.14 -14.13 -10.81
C LEU A 128 18.08 -12.96 -10.98
N PHE A 129 19.25 -12.96 -10.35
CA PHE A 129 20.20 -11.84 -10.39
C PHE A 129 20.74 -11.54 -11.80
N LYS A 130 20.70 -12.53 -12.71
CA LYS A 130 21.05 -12.36 -14.14
C LYS A 130 19.98 -11.64 -14.98
N TYR A 131 18.82 -11.28 -14.39
CA TYR A 131 17.75 -10.58 -15.06
C TYR A 131 17.68 -9.14 -14.58
N ASN A 132 17.12 -8.25 -15.42
CA ASN A 132 16.75 -6.92 -14.98
C ASN A 132 15.67 -7.02 -13.91
N LEU A 133 15.84 -6.30 -12.82
CA LEU A 133 14.78 -6.10 -11.83
C LEU A 133 14.01 -4.83 -12.17
N ILE A 134 12.74 -4.97 -12.51
CA ILE A 134 11.83 -3.85 -12.71
C ILE A 134 11.07 -3.66 -11.40
N ILE A 135 11.28 -2.54 -10.72
CA ILE A 135 10.80 -2.34 -9.35
C ILE A 135 10.19 -0.95 -9.17
N ARG A 136 9.37 -0.83 -8.16
CA ARG A 136 8.76 0.42 -7.73
C ARG A 136 9.82 1.42 -7.24
N GLU A 137 9.41 2.67 -7.22
CA GLU A 137 10.21 3.81 -6.75
C GLU A 137 10.53 3.71 -5.25
N THR A 138 11.57 4.42 -4.83
CA THR A 138 11.92 4.58 -3.42
C THR A 138 10.77 5.22 -2.63
N GLY A 139 10.46 4.69 -1.44
CA GLY A 139 9.30 5.09 -0.63
C GLY A 139 8.04 4.28 -0.91
N SER A 140 8.06 3.37 -1.89
CA SER A 140 7.00 2.38 -2.10
C SER A 140 7.06 1.29 -1.04
N GLY A 141 5.93 1.02 -0.39
CA GLY A 141 5.81 -0.06 0.60
C GLY A 141 6.09 -1.44 -0.01
N SER A 142 5.63 -1.69 -1.24
CA SER A 142 5.88 -2.97 -1.91
C SER A 142 7.36 -3.19 -2.25
N ARG A 143 8.10 -2.12 -2.60
CA ARG A 143 9.55 -2.21 -2.75
C ARG A 143 10.25 -2.55 -1.44
N GLU A 144 9.86 -1.91 -0.35
CA GLU A 144 10.46 -2.12 0.96
C GLU A 144 10.37 -3.58 1.43
N ILE A 145 9.32 -4.32 1.02
CA ILE A 145 9.14 -5.74 1.35
C ILE A 145 10.30 -6.56 0.78
N ILE A 146 10.58 -6.44 -0.51
CA ILE A 146 11.66 -7.21 -1.13
C ILE A 146 13.04 -6.75 -0.66
N GLU A 147 13.24 -5.46 -0.43
CA GLU A 147 14.51 -4.95 0.12
C GLU A 147 14.81 -5.56 1.50
N ARG A 148 13.79 -5.66 2.37
CA ARG A 148 13.95 -6.30 3.69
C ARG A 148 14.19 -7.80 3.57
N TRP A 149 13.43 -8.50 2.73
CA TRP A 149 13.58 -9.94 2.52
C TRP A 149 14.99 -10.30 2.00
N LEU A 150 15.52 -9.51 1.06
CA LEU A 150 16.91 -9.66 0.57
C LEU A 150 17.92 -9.38 1.69
N LYS A 151 17.73 -8.27 2.42
CA LYS A 151 18.64 -7.87 3.50
C LYS A 151 18.77 -8.91 4.61
N GLU A 152 17.68 -9.57 4.99
CA GLU A 152 17.68 -10.65 5.97
C GLU A 152 18.54 -11.86 5.53
N ARG A 153 18.84 -11.95 4.23
CA ARG A 153 19.66 -12.99 3.60
C ARG A 153 21.06 -12.49 3.19
N ASN A 154 21.45 -11.32 3.67
CA ASN A 154 22.69 -10.63 3.29
C ASN A 154 22.80 -10.32 1.79
N MET A 155 21.67 -10.11 1.14
CA MET A 155 21.54 -9.74 -0.27
C MET A 155 20.94 -8.34 -0.39
N ASN A 156 20.98 -7.76 -1.59
CA ASN A 156 20.39 -6.43 -1.86
C ASN A 156 20.00 -6.30 -3.33
N LEU A 157 19.28 -5.21 -3.68
CA LEU A 157 18.82 -4.98 -5.05
C LEU A 157 19.95 -4.87 -6.08
N ARG A 158 21.15 -4.45 -5.66
CA ARG A 158 22.32 -4.27 -6.57
C ARG A 158 22.94 -5.60 -6.99
N ASP A 159 22.49 -6.73 -6.43
CA ASP A 159 22.92 -8.06 -6.86
C ASP A 159 22.25 -8.44 -8.19
N PHE A 160 21.16 -7.76 -8.59
CA PHE A 160 20.56 -7.90 -9.92
C PHE A 160 21.41 -7.20 -10.99
N GLU A 161 21.40 -7.74 -12.21
CA GLU A 161 22.18 -7.22 -13.34
C GLU A 161 21.89 -5.74 -13.58
N ASN A 162 20.61 -5.36 -13.63
CA ASN A 162 20.18 -3.97 -13.74
C ASN A 162 18.93 -3.74 -12.89
N ILE A 163 18.77 -2.51 -12.41
CA ILE A 163 17.57 -2.04 -11.72
C ILE A 163 16.88 -1.00 -12.59
N ILE A 164 15.61 -1.24 -12.89
CA ILE A 164 14.74 -0.32 -13.62
C ILE A 164 13.67 0.16 -12.65
N GLU A 165 13.79 1.42 -12.20
CA GLU A 165 12.86 2.00 -11.23
C GLU A 165 11.69 2.69 -11.94
N ILE A 166 10.45 2.27 -11.61
CA ILE A 166 9.22 2.77 -12.24
C ILE A 166 8.11 2.90 -11.20
N GLY A 167 7.51 4.09 -11.08
CA GLY A 167 6.43 4.40 -10.14
C GLY A 167 5.03 3.91 -10.55
N ASN A 168 4.86 3.32 -11.74
CA ASN A 168 3.55 2.89 -12.26
C ASN A 168 3.48 1.37 -12.40
N ILE A 169 2.52 0.75 -11.71
CA ILE A 169 2.36 -0.71 -11.66
C ILE A 169 2.01 -1.28 -13.04
N ASN A 170 1.13 -0.62 -13.80
CA ASN A 170 0.72 -1.12 -15.12
C ASN A 170 1.88 -1.06 -16.11
N MET A 171 2.73 -0.03 -16.03
CA MET A 171 3.94 0.05 -16.85
C MET A 171 4.94 -1.07 -16.49
N ILE A 172 5.13 -1.37 -15.19
CA ILE A 172 5.94 -2.50 -14.75
C ILE A 172 5.43 -3.81 -15.35
N LYS A 173 4.13 -4.11 -15.19
CA LYS A 173 3.51 -5.32 -15.74
C LYS A 173 3.72 -5.43 -17.24
N HIS A 174 3.56 -4.33 -17.97
CA HIS A 174 3.73 -4.29 -19.42
C HIS A 174 5.18 -4.61 -19.84
N LEU A 175 6.17 -4.02 -19.19
CA LEU A 175 7.57 -4.28 -19.48
C LEU A 175 7.96 -5.74 -19.16
N VAL A 176 7.51 -6.26 -18.02
CA VAL A 176 7.77 -7.66 -17.65
C VAL A 176 7.13 -8.62 -18.65
N ALA A 177 5.89 -8.36 -19.10
CA ALA A 177 5.23 -9.17 -20.13
C ALA A 177 6.02 -9.22 -21.45
N ASN A 178 6.74 -8.14 -21.79
CA ASN A 178 7.59 -8.02 -22.98
C ASN A 178 9.04 -8.50 -22.78
N LEU A 179 9.28 -9.38 -21.81
CA LEU A 179 10.58 -10.02 -21.54
C LEU A 179 11.72 -9.04 -21.14
N GLN A 180 11.37 -7.88 -20.56
CA GLN A 180 12.38 -6.89 -20.16
C GLN A 180 13.01 -7.18 -18.79
N GLY A 181 12.49 -8.19 -18.06
CA GLY A 181 12.99 -8.59 -16.75
C GLY A 181 11.95 -9.29 -15.89
N VAL A 182 12.20 -9.27 -14.58
CA VAL A 182 11.32 -9.79 -13.54
C VAL A 182 10.91 -8.68 -12.58
N THR A 183 9.82 -8.89 -11.84
CA THR A 183 9.41 -7.97 -10.79
C THR A 183 8.84 -8.72 -9.58
N PHE A 184 8.81 -8.03 -8.44
CA PHE A 184 8.14 -8.47 -7.23
C PHE A 184 6.91 -7.61 -6.99
N ILE A 185 5.74 -8.24 -6.84
CA ILE A 185 4.44 -7.56 -6.84
C ILE A 185 3.41 -8.34 -6.03
N TYR A 186 2.35 -7.67 -5.56
CA TYR A 186 1.22 -8.36 -4.97
C TYR A 186 0.47 -9.19 -6.01
N GLN A 187 0.08 -10.41 -5.63
CA GLN A 187 -0.61 -11.34 -6.51
C GLN A 187 -1.91 -10.74 -7.07
N MET A 188 -2.66 -9.97 -6.26
CA MET A 188 -3.89 -9.30 -6.70
C MET A 188 -3.69 -8.38 -7.92
N ALA A 189 -2.49 -7.82 -8.09
CA ALA A 189 -2.20 -6.88 -9.18
C ALA A 189 -1.96 -7.55 -10.54
N VAL A 190 -1.77 -8.87 -10.56
CA VAL A 190 -1.41 -9.63 -11.79
C VAL A 190 -2.39 -10.75 -12.14
N ILE A 191 -3.54 -10.81 -11.45
CA ILE A 191 -4.56 -11.86 -11.68
C ILE A 191 -5.03 -11.89 -13.14
N ASP A 192 -5.25 -10.72 -13.72
CA ASP A 192 -5.75 -10.63 -15.10
C ASP A 192 -4.66 -11.00 -16.12
N GLU A 193 -3.40 -10.61 -15.88
CA GLU A 193 -2.27 -11.01 -16.71
C GLU A 193 -2.02 -12.53 -16.65
N PHE A 194 -2.25 -13.16 -15.51
CA PHE A 194 -2.19 -14.63 -15.39
C PHE A 194 -3.30 -15.30 -16.19
N LYS A 195 -4.55 -14.83 -16.08
CA LYS A 195 -5.67 -15.35 -16.88
C LYS A 195 -5.46 -15.17 -18.38
N GLN A 196 -4.80 -14.08 -18.80
CA GLN A 196 -4.49 -13.78 -20.19
C GLN A 196 -3.24 -14.52 -20.70
N GLY A 197 -2.52 -15.24 -19.84
CA GLY A 197 -1.29 -15.94 -20.20
C GLY A 197 -0.12 -15.01 -20.55
N LYS A 198 -0.13 -13.76 -20.09
CA LYS A 198 0.93 -12.78 -20.35
C LYS A 198 2.08 -12.88 -19.35
N LEU A 199 1.74 -13.12 -18.10
CA LEU A 199 2.67 -13.26 -16.98
C LEU A 199 2.54 -14.64 -16.35
N LYS A 200 3.59 -15.07 -15.67
CA LYS A 200 3.60 -16.25 -14.79
C LYS A 200 4.30 -15.96 -13.48
N GLU A 201 3.89 -16.64 -12.42
CA GLU A 201 4.62 -16.65 -11.16
C GLU A 201 5.92 -17.43 -11.32
N ILE A 202 6.99 -16.90 -10.76
CA ILE A 202 8.28 -17.56 -10.58
C ILE A 202 8.40 -17.84 -9.08
N LYS A 203 8.29 -19.10 -8.69
CA LYS A 203 8.41 -19.47 -7.29
C LYS A 203 9.88 -19.44 -6.88
N ILE A 204 10.17 -18.78 -5.79
CA ILE A 204 11.52 -18.71 -5.23
C ILE A 204 11.55 -19.61 -3.99
N ASN A 205 12.59 -20.44 -3.89
CA ASN A 205 12.81 -21.24 -2.69
C ASN A 205 12.82 -20.33 -1.45
N ASP A 206 12.16 -20.77 -0.38
CA ASP A 206 12.06 -20.07 0.90
C ASP A 206 11.44 -18.66 0.84
N MET A 207 10.75 -18.30 -0.27
CA MET A 207 10.01 -17.06 -0.38
C MET A 207 8.50 -17.31 -0.29
N GLN A 208 7.96 -17.20 0.92
CA GLN A 208 6.53 -17.23 1.18
C GLN A 208 6.17 -15.94 1.94
N ILE A 209 5.87 -14.88 1.21
CA ILE A 209 5.52 -13.58 1.80
C ILE A 209 4.02 -13.38 1.73
N SER A 210 3.39 -13.30 2.89
CA SER A 210 2.04 -12.76 3.07
C SER A 210 2.17 -11.48 3.89
N HIS A 211 1.83 -10.36 3.28
CA HIS A 211 2.02 -9.05 3.88
C HIS A 211 0.69 -8.43 4.30
N GLU A 212 0.70 -7.74 5.45
CA GLU A 212 -0.47 -7.04 5.97
C GLU A 212 -0.69 -5.72 5.23
N ILE A 213 -1.91 -5.50 4.80
CA ILE A 213 -2.42 -4.19 4.42
C ILE A 213 -3.14 -3.62 5.62
N ASN A 214 -2.82 -2.40 6.01
CA ASN A 214 -3.29 -1.80 7.24
C ASN A 214 -4.11 -0.53 6.98
N PHE A 215 -5.24 -0.41 7.68
CA PHE A 215 -5.99 0.83 7.81
C PHE A 215 -5.38 1.60 8.98
N ILE A 216 -4.87 2.81 8.73
CA ILE A 216 -4.11 3.60 9.70
C ILE A 216 -4.69 5.00 9.86
N TRP A 217 -4.58 5.55 11.07
CA TRP A 217 -4.93 6.93 11.39
C TRP A 217 -3.99 7.49 12.44
N ARG A 218 -4.07 8.79 12.71
CA ARG A 218 -3.18 9.43 13.69
C ARG A 218 -3.40 8.86 15.09
N LYS A 219 -2.30 8.46 15.75
CA LYS A 219 -2.34 7.86 17.08
C LYS A 219 -2.86 8.83 18.13
N ASN A 220 -3.64 8.30 19.07
CA ASN A 220 -4.24 9.08 20.17
C ASN A 220 -5.15 10.23 19.67
N SER A 221 -5.68 10.15 18.45
CA SER A 221 -6.71 11.07 17.97
C SER A 221 -7.97 10.99 18.83
N VAL A 222 -8.58 12.11 19.16
CA VAL A 222 -9.86 12.16 19.87
C VAL A 222 -11.00 11.58 19.02
N PHE A 223 -10.78 11.41 17.71
CA PHE A 223 -11.71 10.78 16.76
C PHE A 223 -11.43 9.30 16.50
N SER A 224 -10.64 8.64 17.35
CA SER A 224 -10.24 7.24 17.15
C SER A 224 -11.43 6.29 17.02
N GLU A 225 -12.51 6.52 17.77
CA GLU A 225 -13.75 5.74 17.67
C GLU A 225 -14.40 5.87 16.28
N TYR A 226 -14.43 7.08 15.73
CA TYR A 226 -14.92 7.32 14.36
C TYR A 226 -14.10 6.57 13.32
N TYR A 227 -12.77 6.55 13.44
CA TYR A 227 -11.91 5.80 12.52
C TYR A 227 -12.11 4.28 12.65
N GLN A 228 -12.39 3.77 13.84
CA GLN A 228 -12.72 2.36 14.05
C GLN A 228 -14.08 2.00 13.40
N GLN A 229 -15.07 2.88 13.46
CA GLN A 229 -16.34 2.70 12.74
C GLN A 229 -16.14 2.70 11.22
N LEU A 230 -15.31 3.60 10.69
CA LEU A 230 -14.95 3.61 9.27
C LEU A 230 -14.21 2.33 8.88
N PHE A 231 -13.25 1.88 9.68
CA PHE A 231 -12.58 0.61 9.44
C PHE A 231 -13.60 -0.54 9.32
N ALA A 232 -14.54 -0.64 10.26
CA ALA A 232 -15.57 -1.69 10.23
C ALA A 232 -16.43 -1.60 8.96
N LEU A 233 -16.80 -0.40 8.53
CA LEU A 233 -17.54 -0.16 7.29
C LEU A 233 -16.74 -0.64 6.06
N PHE A 234 -15.48 -0.24 5.93
CA PHE A 234 -14.62 -0.65 4.81
C PHE A 234 -14.36 -2.16 4.81
N GLN A 235 -14.16 -2.76 5.99
CA GLN A 235 -13.96 -4.20 6.13
C GLN A 235 -15.19 -5.00 5.70
N LEU A 236 -16.40 -4.54 6.07
CA LEU A 236 -17.65 -5.15 5.65
C LEU A 236 -17.78 -5.14 4.11
N GLN A 237 -17.45 -4.04 3.46
CA GLN A 237 -17.50 -3.95 2.00
C GLN A 237 -16.44 -4.85 1.34
N ASN A 238 -15.24 -4.93 1.88
CA ASN A 238 -14.21 -5.83 1.38
C ASN A 238 -14.64 -7.30 1.45
N THR A 239 -15.30 -7.71 2.53
CA THR A 239 -15.80 -9.09 2.70
C THR A 239 -16.95 -9.42 1.74
N LYS A 240 -17.89 -8.50 1.49
CA LYS A 240 -19.00 -8.68 0.53
C LYS A 240 -18.50 -8.91 -0.91
N VAL A 241 -17.35 -8.40 -1.24
CA VAL A 241 -16.74 -8.50 -2.58
C VAL A 241 -16.03 -9.82 -2.79
N LEU A 242 -15.62 -10.51 -1.72
CA LEU A 242 -14.93 -11.80 -1.77
C LEU A 242 -15.90 -13.00 -1.84
N LEU A 243 -17.21 -12.77 -1.64
CA LEU A 243 -18.30 -13.73 -1.78
C LEU A 243 -18.97 -13.63 -3.16
#